data_24d959f311ff9788d416a96f233c29d9
#
_entry.id   24d959f311ff9788d416a96f233c29d9
#
_cell.length_a   1.000
_cell.length_b   1.000
_cell.length_c   1.000
_cell.angle_alpha   90.00
_cell.angle_beta   90.00
_cell.angle_gamma   90.00
#
_symmetry.space_group_name_H-M   'P 1'
#
loop_
_entity.id
_entity.type
_entity.pdbx_description
1 polymer ?
#
loop_
_entity_poly.entity_id
_entity_poly.type
_entity_poly.pdbx_seq_one_letter_code
_entity_poly.pdbx_strand_id
1 'polypeptide(L)'
;MPKVSVLMPCFNGAKYILKAIDSVLSQSFRDFELLIFDDQSTDGTFEIVSKLTDSRIKVFRNASNLGLVGNWNNAIEKSSGEYIHFLFQDDILLPGALESEVAALDANPKCSLCFSASCVIDSNGAITMKRRPFKRDMVLKGSDFARKTFRTHNIYGEPSNVMFRRDCWQKVGPFNDSLCYSPDWEYWIRLSLNSDVCYLDSIYSYFRVCNESTTNSLFKDKKEQLKRDEFDFVRAICSLDGINISSVDLTARKLSLSIRNIAKRIY
;
A
#
# COMPACT_ATOMS: atom_id res chain seq x y z
N MET A 1 3.00 -17.62 -16.35
CA MET A 1 3.09 -16.36 -15.59
C MET A 1 2.47 -16.66 -14.23
N PRO A 2 3.03 -16.16 -13.13
CA PRO A 2 2.46 -16.37 -11.82
C PRO A 2 1.10 -15.66 -11.70
N LYS A 3 0.24 -16.16 -10.80
CA LYS A 3 -1.04 -15.50 -10.51
C LYS A 3 -0.83 -14.17 -9.76
N VAL A 4 0.14 -14.13 -8.82
CA VAL A 4 0.45 -12.95 -8.02
C VAL A 4 1.91 -12.56 -8.16
N SER A 5 2.21 -11.29 -8.41
CA SER A 5 3.53 -10.70 -8.15
C SER A 5 3.48 -9.99 -6.79
N VAL A 6 4.19 -10.53 -5.81
CA VAL A 6 4.44 -9.84 -4.54
C VAL A 6 5.66 -8.95 -4.74
N LEU A 7 5.48 -7.64 -4.59
CA LEU A 7 6.51 -6.63 -4.81
C LEU A 7 7.03 -6.12 -3.46
N MET A 8 8.33 -6.22 -3.26
CA MET A 8 9.00 -5.76 -2.04
C MET A 8 10.04 -4.68 -2.38
N PRO A 9 9.62 -3.42 -2.53
CA PRO A 9 10.57 -2.31 -2.61
C PRO A 9 11.26 -2.14 -1.26
N CYS A 10 12.59 -2.02 -1.26
CA CYS A 10 13.37 -1.89 -0.03
C CYS A 10 14.46 -0.82 -0.16
N PHE A 11 14.70 -0.14 0.97
CA PHE A 11 15.79 0.80 1.17
C PHE A 11 16.15 0.84 2.67
N ASN A 12 17.35 0.40 3.02
CA ASN A 12 17.85 0.31 4.39
C ASN A 12 16.89 -0.48 5.32
N GLY A 13 16.56 -1.73 4.91
CA GLY A 13 15.59 -2.60 5.59
C GLY A 13 16.19 -3.83 6.29
N ALA A 14 17.52 -3.92 6.44
CA ALA A 14 18.22 -5.10 6.94
C ALA A 14 17.62 -5.68 8.24
N LYS A 15 17.08 -4.80 9.11
CA LYS A 15 16.52 -5.18 10.41
C LYS A 15 15.29 -6.09 10.34
N TYR A 16 14.43 -5.91 9.33
CA TYR A 16 13.12 -6.57 9.30
C TYR A 16 12.89 -7.41 8.04
N ILE A 17 13.66 -7.18 6.97
CA ILE A 17 13.37 -7.72 5.65
C ILE A 17 13.25 -9.24 5.60
N LEU A 18 14.03 -9.99 6.38
CA LEU A 18 13.92 -11.45 6.43
C LEU A 18 12.56 -11.90 7.00
N LYS A 19 12.04 -11.21 8.02
CA LYS A 19 10.71 -11.51 8.58
C LYS A 19 9.59 -11.22 7.57
N ALA A 20 9.73 -10.14 6.80
CA ALA A 20 8.79 -9.82 5.72
C ALA A 20 8.82 -10.91 4.64
N ILE A 21 10.01 -11.32 4.18
CA ILE A 21 10.19 -12.39 3.18
C ILE A 21 9.60 -13.71 3.68
N ASP A 22 9.92 -14.12 4.90
CA ASP A 22 9.42 -15.37 5.48
C ASP A 22 7.89 -15.39 5.54
N SER A 23 7.26 -14.24 5.81
CA SER A 23 5.81 -14.12 5.84
C SER A 23 5.14 -14.34 4.47
N VAL A 24 5.83 -14.01 3.37
CA VAL A 24 5.39 -14.32 2.00
C VAL A 24 5.64 -15.78 1.66
N LEU A 25 6.85 -16.27 1.93
CA LEU A 25 7.23 -17.64 1.56
C LEU A 25 6.40 -18.71 2.29
N SER A 26 5.88 -18.38 3.47
CA SER A 26 5.03 -19.25 4.30
C SER A 26 3.55 -19.26 3.88
N GLN A 27 3.11 -18.42 2.92
CA GLN A 27 1.72 -18.42 2.46
C GLN A 27 1.30 -19.78 1.92
N SER A 28 0.03 -20.18 2.14
CA SER A 28 -0.57 -21.40 1.59
C SER A 28 -0.69 -21.34 0.06
N PHE A 29 -1.04 -20.18 -0.47
CA PHE A 29 -1.07 -19.91 -1.90
C PHE A 29 0.35 -19.99 -2.48
N ARG A 30 0.56 -20.75 -3.57
CA ARG A 30 1.91 -21.05 -4.10
C ARG A 30 2.21 -20.43 -5.44
N ASP A 31 1.19 -20.03 -6.22
CA ASP A 31 1.36 -19.47 -7.56
C ASP A 31 1.68 -17.97 -7.50
N PHE A 32 2.83 -17.65 -6.93
CA PHE A 32 3.35 -16.28 -6.85
C PHE A 32 4.85 -16.21 -7.17
N GLU A 33 5.29 -15.03 -7.57
CA GLU A 33 6.70 -14.60 -7.55
C GLU A 33 6.88 -13.52 -6.48
N LEU A 34 8.04 -13.50 -5.82
CA LEU A 34 8.46 -12.44 -4.90
C LEU A 34 9.59 -11.64 -5.56
N LEU A 35 9.31 -10.39 -5.89
CA LEU A 35 10.25 -9.49 -6.55
C LEU A 35 10.75 -8.45 -5.55
N ILE A 36 12.02 -8.49 -5.20
CA ILE A 36 12.66 -7.58 -4.23
C ILE A 36 13.45 -6.53 -5.00
N PHE A 37 13.18 -5.25 -4.73
CA PHE A 37 13.78 -4.11 -5.41
C PHE A 37 14.58 -3.25 -4.43
N ASP A 38 15.89 -3.48 -4.36
CA ASP A 38 16.80 -2.69 -3.54
C ASP A 38 17.12 -1.34 -4.19
N ASP A 39 16.75 -0.27 -3.50
CA ASP A 39 16.91 1.11 -3.97
C ASP A 39 18.23 1.74 -3.49
N GLN A 40 19.36 1.03 -3.67
CA GLN A 40 20.70 1.43 -3.25
C GLN A 40 20.86 1.49 -1.71
N SER A 41 20.45 0.42 -1.03
CA SER A 41 20.67 0.28 0.41
C SER A 41 22.15 0.30 0.79
N THR A 42 22.44 0.83 1.97
CA THR A 42 23.79 0.97 2.54
C THR A 42 23.98 0.27 3.88
N ASP A 43 22.94 -0.41 4.39
CA ASP A 43 22.89 -1.06 5.71
C ASP A 43 23.08 -2.59 5.67
N GLY A 44 23.44 -3.14 4.50
CA GLY A 44 23.57 -4.58 4.30
C GLY A 44 22.30 -5.28 3.81
N THR A 45 21.22 -4.55 3.53
CA THR A 45 19.97 -5.12 2.99
C THR A 45 20.23 -5.94 1.72
N PHE A 46 20.96 -5.38 0.74
CA PHE A 46 21.23 -6.06 -0.52
C PHE A 46 22.04 -7.34 -0.34
N GLU A 47 23.04 -7.33 0.55
CA GLU A 47 23.86 -8.49 0.87
C GLU A 47 23.05 -9.61 1.53
N ILE A 48 22.00 -9.27 2.28
CA ILE A 48 21.08 -10.22 2.88
C ILE A 48 20.21 -10.87 1.81
N VAL A 49 19.53 -10.07 0.98
CA VAL A 49 18.55 -10.59 0.01
C VAL A 49 19.20 -11.30 -1.16
N SER A 50 20.42 -10.92 -1.55
CA SER A 50 21.18 -11.57 -2.63
C SER A 50 21.62 -13.01 -2.33
N LYS A 51 21.57 -13.44 -1.07
CA LYS A 51 21.90 -14.82 -0.64
C LYS A 51 20.69 -15.75 -0.64
N LEU A 52 19.50 -15.25 -0.90
CA LEU A 52 18.29 -16.07 -0.91
C LEU A 52 18.24 -16.97 -2.14
N THR A 53 17.86 -18.23 -1.95
CA THR A 53 17.91 -19.27 -2.98
C THR A 53 16.54 -19.84 -3.38
N ASP A 54 15.42 -19.37 -2.77
CA ASP A 54 14.08 -19.82 -3.14
C ASP A 54 13.78 -19.43 -4.60
N SER A 55 13.35 -20.38 -5.41
CA SER A 55 13.13 -20.19 -6.85
C SER A 55 12.04 -19.19 -7.20
N ARG A 56 11.18 -18.83 -6.25
CA ARG A 56 10.13 -17.83 -6.41
C ARG A 56 10.65 -16.40 -6.23
N ILE A 57 11.86 -16.23 -5.68
CA ILE A 57 12.47 -14.92 -5.40
C ILE A 57 13.29 -14.46 -6.59
N LYS A 58 13.11 -13.20 -6.96
CA LYS A 58 14.03 -12.47 -7.84
C LYS A 58 14.43 -11.16 -7.16
N VAL A 59 15.72 -10.89 -7.14
CA VAL A 59 16.29 -9.68 -6.52
C VAL A 59 16.81 -8.76 -7.60
N PHE A 60 16.42 -7.50 -7.51
CA PHE A 60 16.85 -6.41 -8.37
C PHE A 60 17.53 -5.33 -7.52
N ARG A 61 18.60 -4.74 -8.04
CA ARG A 61 19.20 -3.54 -7.47
C ARG A 61 19.09 -2.40 -8.47
N ASN A 62 18.54 -1.27 -8.08
CA ASN A 62 18.43 -0.10 -8.94
C ASN A 62 19.83 0.47 -9.24
N ALA A 63 20.01 1.07 -10.40
CA ALA A 63 21.30 1.70 -10.77
C ALA A 63 21.60 2.95 -9.92
N SER A 64 20.54 3.62 -9.47
CA SER A 64 20.58 4.76 -8.54
C SER A 64 19.38 4.70 -7.62
N ASN A 65 19.38 5.46 -6.52
CA ASN A 65 18.21 5.59 -5.66
C ASN A 65 17.11 6.34 -6.42
N LEU A 66 15.98 5.66 -6.66
CA LEU A 66 14.81 6.18 -7.37
C LEU A 66 13.81 6.88 -6.44
N GLY A 67 14.00 6.74 -5.14
CA GLY A 67 13.05 7.17 -4.13
C GLY A 67 11.83 6.25 -4.02
N LEU A 68 10.97 6.54 -3.04
CA LEU A 68 9.85 5.68 -2.66
C LEU A 68 8.97 5.32 -3.87
N VAL A 69 8.38 6.32 -4.51
CA VAL A 69 7.41 6.11 -5.60
C VAL A 69 8.07 5.62 -6.88
N GLY A 70 9.28 6.12 -7.18
CA GLY A 70 10.05 5.65 -8.33
C GLY A 70 10.36 4.16 -8.24
N ASN A 71 10.74 3.68 -7.04
CA ASN A 71 10.98 2.25 -6.80
C ASN A 71 9.70 1.41 -6.92
N TRP A 72 8.54 1.92 -6.46
CA TRP A 72 7.25 1.23 -6.63
C TRP A 72 6.86 1.08 -8.11
N ASN A 73 6.96 2.15 -8.87
CA ASN A 73 6.65 2.14 -10.30
C ASN A 73 7.56 1.18 -11.06
N ASN A 74 8.88 1.24 -10.81
CA ASN A 74 9.85 0.31 -11.39
C ASN A 74 9.53 -1.17 -11.04
N ALA A 75 9.05 -1.43 -9.83
CA ALA A 75 8.67 -2.78 -9.39
C ALA A 75 7.46 -3.31 -10.17
N ILE A 76 6.42 -2.49 -10.38
CA ILE A 76 5.24 -2.90 -11.14
C ILE A 76 5.60 -3.15 -12.62
N GLU A 77 6.41 -2.30 -13.23
CA GLU A 77 6.83 -2.46 -14.63
C GLU A 77 7.52 -3.80 -14.89
N LYS A 78 8.31 -4.28 -13.92
CA LYS A 78 9.04 -5.55 -14.00
C LYS A 78 8.24 -6.76 -13.55
N SER A 79 7.03 -6.58 -13.03
CA SER A 79 6.15 -7.65 -12.57
C SER A 79 5.44 -8.33 -13.74
N SER A 80 5.03 -9.59 -13.54
CA SER A 80 4.33 -10.37 -14.58
C SER A 80 3.02 -10.99 -14.11
N GLY A 81 2.71 -10.96 -12.82
CA GLY A 81 1.50 -11.54 -12.25
C GLY A 81 0.21 -10.85 -12.71
N GLU A 82 -0.88 -11.59 -12.69
CA GLU A 82 -2.23 -11.05 -12.95
C GLU A 82 -2.63 -10.07 -11.85
N TYR A 83 -2.25 -10.37 -10.61
CA TYR A 83 -2.43 -9.52 -9.45
C TYR A 83 -1.11 -8.99 -8.95
N ILE A 84 -1.14 -7.77 -8.41
CA ILE A 84 -0.04 -7.10 -7.73
C ILE A 84 -0.38 -6.97 -6.25
N HIS A 85 0.54 -7.39 -5.39
CA HIS A 85 0.48 -7.17 -3.96
C HIS A 85 1.80 -6.57 -3.50
N PHE A 86 1.77 -5.40 -2.88
CA PHE A 86 2.96 -4.87 -2.22
C PHE A 86 3.11 -5.47 -0.83
N LEU A 87 4.33 -5.84 -0.46
CA LEU A 87 4.69 -6.05 0.95
C LEU A 87 5.97 -5.28 1.23
N PHE A 88 5.91 -4.31 2.11
CA PHE A 88 7.09 -3.52 2.46
C PHE A 88 8.02 -4.31 3.39
N GLN A 89 9.30 -3.91 3.35
CA GLN A 89 10.43 -4.58 4.00
C GLN A 89 10.30 -4.78 5.52
N ASP A 90 9.40 -4.05 6.17
CA ASP A 90 9.19 -4.03 7.62
C ASP A 90 7.80 -4.53 8.04
N ASP A 91 6.92 -4.83 7.07
CA ASP A 91 5.58 -5.33 7.28
C ASP A 91 5.52 -6.86 7.33
N ILE A 92 4.36 -7.40 7.68
CA ILE A 92 4.14 -8.85 7.75
C ILE A 92 2.81 -9.20 7.09
N LEU A 93 2.86 -10.17 6.19
CA LEU A 93 1.68 -10.77 5.58
C LEU A 93 1.24 -11.98 6.41
N LEU A 94 -0.01 -12.00 6.86
CA LEU A 94 -0.51 -13.07 7.71
C LEU A 94 -0.97 -14.31 6.90
N PRO A 95 -1.03 -15.49 7.51
CA PRO A 95 -1.43 -16.71 6.82
C PRO A 95 -2.78 -16.60 6.13
N GLY A 96 -2.88 -17.10 4.89
CA GLY A 96 -4.10 -17.09 4.06
C GLY A 96 -4.40 -15.76 3.36
N ALA A 97 -3.57 -14.74 3.49
CA ALA A 97 -3.78 -13.43 2.87
C ALA A 97 -3.86 -13.56 1.34
N LEU A 98 -2.82 -14.07 0.69
CA LEU A 98 -2.79 -14.17 -0.78
C LEU A 98 -3.94 -15.03 -1.33
N GLU A 99 -4.24 -16.15 -0.66
CA GLU A 99 -5.34 -17.04 -1.07
C GLU A 99 -6.70 -16.35 -1.02
N SER A 100 -6.97 -15.64 0.09
CA SER A 100 -8.25 -14.95 0.30
C SER A 100 -8.43 -13.75 -0.64
N GLU A 101 -7.36 -12.97 -0.85
CA GLU A 101 -7.39 -11.81 -1.73
C GLU A 101 -7.54 -12.22 -3.20
N VAL A 102 -6.85 -13.27 -3.65
CA VAL A 102 -7.02 -13.86 -4.98
C VAL A 102 -8.44 -14.37 -5.15
N ALA A 103 -8.96 -15.16 -4.20
CA ALA A 103 -10.32 -15.69 -4.27
C ALA A 103 -11.38 -14.57 -4.33
N ALA A 104 -11.20 -13.49 -3.55
CA ALA A 104 -12.10 -12.34 -3.56
C ALA A 104 -12.10 -11.62 -4.92
N LEU A 105 -10.92 -11.40 -5.51
CA LEU A 105 -10.84 -10.76 -6.82
C LEU A 105 -11.33 -11.68 -7.94
N ASP A 106 -11.01 -12.98 -7.93
CA ASP A 106 -11.49 -13.94 -8.93
C ASP A 106 -13.04 -14.05 -8.92
N ALA A 107 -13.65 -14.05 -7.74
CA ALA A 107 -15.10 -14.07 -7.59
C ALA A 107 -15.78 -12.74 -7.99
N ASN A 108 -15.04 -11.64 -8.03
CA ASN A 108 -15.58 -10.30 -8.30
C ASN A 108 -14.81 -9.59 -9.43
N PRO A 109 -15.02 -9.98 -10.70
CA PRO A 109 -14.24 -9.44 -11.85
C PRO A 109 -14.43 -7.95 -12.10
N LYS A 110 -15.43 -7.31 -11.52
CA LYS A 110 -15.65 -5.86 -11.58
C LYS A 110 -14.81 -5.09 -10.56
N CYS A 111 -14.19 -5.78 -9.57
CA CYS A 111 -13.33 -5.13 -8.59
C CYS A 111 -11.92 -4.95 -9.13
N SER A 112 -11.38 -3.74 -9.04
CA SER A 112 -9.99 -3.43 -9.39
C SER A 112 -9.01 -3.81 -8.31
N LEU A 113 -9.44 -3.74 -7.06
CA LEU A 113 -8.61 -4.03 -5.89
C LEU A 113 -9.39 -4.71 -4.78
N CYS A 114 -8.63 -5.38 -3.90
CA CYS A 114 -9.09 -5.95 -2.64
C CYS A 114 -8.21 -5.40 -1.52
N PHE A 115 -8.83 -5.02 -0.40
CA PHE A 115 -8.13 -4.68 0.83
C PHE A 115 -8.76 -5.39 2.02
N SER A 116 -8.04 -5.48 3.13
CA SER A 116 -8.49 -6.24 4.29
C SER A 116 -8.49 -5.43 5.58
N ALA A 117 -8.96 -6.03 6.67
CA ALA A 117 -8.62 -5.53 7.99
C ALA A 117 -7.12 -5.74 8.26
N SER A 118 -6.52 -4.85 9.03
CA SER A 118 -5.08 -4.88 9.36
C SER A 118 -4.83 -4.49 10.81
N CYS A 119 -3.60 -4.71 11.27
CA CYS A 119 -3.13 -4.17 12.54
C CYS A 119 -1.90 -3.30 12.33
N VAL A 120 -1.78 -2.28 13.17
CA VAL A 120 -0.52 -1.55 13.34
C VAL A 120 0.28 -2.22 14.45
N ILE A 121 1.56 -2.45 14.21
CA ILE A 121 2.49 -3.01 15.19
C ILE A 121 3.65 -2.04 15.45
N ASP A 122 4.23 -2.11 16.64
CA ASP A 122 5.43 -1.35 17.00
C ASP A 122 6.72 -2.03 16.50
N SER A 123 7.88 -1.45 16.85
CA SER A 123 9.20 -2.00 16.51
C SER A 123 9.46 -3.40 17.07
N ASN A 124 8.77 -3.81 18.14
CA ASN A 124 8.88 -5.10 18.78
C ASN A 124 7.87 -6.13 18.24
N GLY A 125 6.89 -5.67 17.45
CA GLY A 125 5.81 -6.49 16.90
C GLY A 125 4.55 -6.52 17.78
N ALA A 126 4.45 -5.69 18.83
CA ALA A 126 3.25 -5.59 19.64
C ALA A 126 2.17 -4.80 18.89
N ILE A 127 0.93 -5.30 18.93
CA ILE A 127 -0.21 -4.65 18.28
C ILE A 127 -0.57 -3.38 19.04
N THR A 128 -0.50 -2.22 18.36
CA THR A 128 -0.85 -0.91 18.92
C THR A 128 -2.22 -0.43 18.47
N MET A 129 -2.68 -0.87 17.29
CA MET A 129 -3.98 -0.50 16.74
C MET A 129 -4.54 -1.59 15.84
N LYS A 130 -5.85 -1.78 15.86
CA LYS A 130 -6.58 -2.61 14.88
C LYS A 130 -7.36 -1.71 13.94
N ARG A 131 -7.26 -1.97 12.66
CA ARG A 131 -7.97 -1.27 11.58
C ARG A 131 -8.97 -2.23 10.95
N ARG A 132 -10.22 -2.10 11.32
CA ARG A 132 -11.32 -2.94 10.86
C ARG A 132 -12.51 -2.05 10.50
N PRO A 133 -12.51 -1.45 9.29
CA PRO A 133 -13.50 -0.43 8.92
C PRO A 133 -14.92 -0.98 8.77
N PHE A 134 -15.07 -2.28 8.49
CA PHE A 134 -16.35 -2.97 8.37
C PHE A 134 -16.33 -4.27 9.17
N LYS A 135 -17.49 -4.90 9.39
CA LYS A 135 -17.66 -6.11 10.23
C LYS A 135 -18.02 -7.37 9.41
N ARG A 136 -17.85 -7.33 8.11
CA ARG A 136 -18.09 -8.45 7.18
C ARG A 136 -17.40 -8.19 5.85
N ASP A 137 -17.15 -9.24 5.10
CA ASP A 137 -16.72 -9.15 3.71
C ASP A 137 -17.78 -8.44 2.88
N MET A 138 -17.34 -7.62 1.93
CA MET A 138 -18.27 -6.87 1.09
C MET A 138 -17.63 -6.36 -0.19
N VAL A 139 -18.46 -6.15 -1.20
CA VAL A 139 -18.14 -5.40 -2.40
C VAL A 139 -18.70 -3.99 -2.22
N LEU A 140 -17.87 -3.01 -2.45
CA LEU A 140 -18.17 -1.59 -2.32
C LEU A 140 -18.20 -0.96 -3.73
N LYS A 141 -19.18 -0.11 -4.00
CA LYS A 141 -19.15 0.70 -5.21
C LYS A 141 -17.99 1.68 -5.14
N GLY A 142 -17.02 1.52 -6.05
CA GLY A 142 -15.73 2.17 -5.92
C GLY A 142 -15.79 3.68 -5.95
N SER A 143 -16.61 4.29 -6.84
CA SER A 143 -16.77 5.75 -6.89
C SER A 143 -17.30 6.35 -5.57
N ASP A 144 -18.26 5.68 -4.92
CA ASP A 144 -18.81 6.12 -3.64
C ASP A 144 -17.79 5.95 -2.53
N PHE A 145 -17.04 4.83 -2.56
CA PHE A 145 -16.00 4.57 -1.59
C PHE A 145 -14.80 5.51 -1.74
N ALA A 146 -14.35 5.77 -2.97
CA ALA A 146 -13.33 6.77 -3.27
C ALA A 146 -13.68 8.13 -2.68
N ARG A 147 -14.91 8.60 -2.92
CA ARG A 147 -15.43 9.88 -2.36
C ARG A 147 -15.49 9.86 -0.83
N LYS A 148 -15.93 8.74 -0.23
CA LYS A 148 -15.96 8.57 1.23
C LYS A 148 -14.55 8.68 1.82
N THR A 149 -13.57 7.98 1.26
CA THR A 149 -12.19 8.01 1.76
C THR A 149 -11.58 9.38 1.59
N PHE A 150 -11.79 10.05 0.45
CA PHE A 150 -11.36 11.43 0.23
C PHE A 150 -11.83 12.37 1.33
N ARG A 151 -13.10 12.28 1.74
CA ARG A 151 -13.68 13.12 2.80
C ARG A 151 -13.09 12.86 4.19
N THR A 152 -12.58 11.66 4.41
CA THR A 152 -12.21 11.20 5.76
C THR A 152 -10.71 10.91 5.89
N HIS A 153 -10.27 9.74 5.48
CA HIS A 153 -8.89 9.26 5.56
C HIS A 153 -8.69 8.05 4.64
N ASN A 154 -7.46 7.63 4.45
CA ASN A 154 -7.14 6.39 3.74
C ASN A 154 -7.72 5.17 4.50
N ILE A 155 -8.91 4.71 4.06
CA ILE A 155 -9.57 3.52 4.63
C ILE A 155 -9.04 2.23 3.99
N TYR A 156 -8.47 2.30 2.76
CA TYR A 156 -7.86 1.14 2.11
C TYR A 156 -6.66 0.59 2.90
N GLY A 157 -5.96 1.47 3.59
CA GLY A 157 -4.74 1.15 4.30
C GLY A 157 -3.48 1.38 3.47
N GLU A 158 -2.36 0.92 4.00
CA GLU A 158 -1.06 0.97 3.37
C GLU A 158 -0.96 -0.03 2.21
N PRO A 159 0.02 0.11 1.29
CA PRO A 159 0.19 -0.81 0.16
C PRO A 159 0.31 -2.28 0.56
N SER A 160 0.90 -2.59 1.70
CA SER A 160 0.99 -3.96 2.25
C SER A 160 -0.37 -4.58 2.66
N ASN A 161 -1.47 -3.83 2.51
CA ASN A 161 -2.83 -4.28 2.83
C ASN A 161 -3.72 -4.35 1.58
N VAL A 162 -3.16 -4.16 0.38
CA VAL A 162 -3.94 -4.04 -0.85
C VAL A 162 -3.37 -4.92 -1.94
N MET A 163 -4.25 -5.78 -2.51
CA MET A 163 -3.99 -6.47 -3.78
C MET A 163 -4.82 -5.82 -4.87
N PHE A 164 -4.25 -5.63 -6.07
CA PHE A 164 -4.96 -5.04 -7.21
C PHE A 164 -4.64 -5.74 -8.52
N ARG A 165 -5.53 -5.55 -9.51
CA ARG A 165 -5.34 -6.10 -10.85
C ARG A 165 -4.29 -5.33 -11.62
N ARG A 166 -3.34 -6.04 -12.20
CA ARG A 166 -2.28 -5.44 -13.03
C ARG A 166 -2.82 -4.73 -14.27
N ASP A 167 -3.88 -5.24 -14.90
CA ASP A 167 -4.49 -4.60 -16.07
C ASP A 167 -5.14 -3.24 -15.73
N CYS A 168 -5.57 -3.04 -14.48
CA CYS A 168 -6.05 -1.76 -14.01
C CYS A 168 -4.92 -0.72 -13.93
N TRP A 169 -3.71 -1.12 -13.50
CA TRP A 169 -2.54 -0.25 -13.54
C TRP A 169 -2.24 0.25 -14.95
N GLN A 170 -2.32 -0.64 -15.96
CA GLN A 170 -2.11 -0.25 -17.34
C GLN A 170 -3.11 0.82 -17.83
N LYS A 171 -4.33 0.84 -17.27
CA LYS A 171 -5.39 1.79 -17.62
C LYS A 171 -5.26 3.12 -16.89
N VAL A 172 -4.89 3.11 -15.60
CA VAL A 172 -4.85 4.32 -14.77
C VAL A 172 -3.45 4.96 -14.70
N GLY A 173 -2.41 4.25 -15.17
CA GLY A 173 -1.03 4.72 -15.15
C GLY A 173 -0.31 4.52 -13.82
N PRO A 174 0.92 5.04 -13.68
CA PRO A 174 1.79 4.82 -12.52
C PRO A 174 1.30 5.58 -11.27
N PHE A 175 1.89 5.24 -10.13
CA PHE A 175 1.77 6.06 -8.92
C PHE A 175 2.31 7.47 -9.17
N ASN A 176 1.67 8.47 -8.60
CA ASN A 176 2.05 9.87 -8.75
C ASN A 176 3.29 10.19 -7.91
N ASP A 177 4.43 10.42 -8.57
CA ASP A 177 5.73 10.67 -7.94
C ASP A 177 5.88 12.09 -7.35
N SER A 178 4.95 12.99 -7.63
CA SER A 178 4.89 14.30 -6.97
C SER A 178 4.41 14.21 -5.52
N LEU A 179 3.77 13.09 -5.13
CA LEU A 179 3.27 12.84 -3.79
C LEU A 179 4.30 12.05 -2.97
N CYS A 180 4.59 12.50 -1.77
CA CYS A 180 5.56 11.84 -0.90
C CYS A 180 4.93 11.12 0.30
N TYR A 181 3.71 11.51 0.71
CA TYR A 181 3.03 10.96 1.88
C TYR A 181 1.77 10.18 1.55
N SER A 182 1.06 10.54 0.49
CA SER A 182 -0.22 9.94 0.10
C SER A 182 -0.29 9.40 -1.34
N PRO A 183 0.83 8.90 -1.92
CA PRO A 183 0.81 8.36 -3.29
C PRO A 183 -0.07 7.12 -3.41
N ASP A 184 -0.08 6.26 -2.37
CA ASP A 184 -0.92 5.08 -2.26
C ASP A 184 -2.41 5.43 -2.23
N TRP A 185 -2.79 6.37 -1.39
CA TRP A 185 -4.19 6.77 -1.26
C TRP A 185 -4.75 7.40 -2.53
N GLU A 186 -3.99 8.28 -3.19
CA GLU A 186 -4.34 8.82 -4.51
C GLU A 186 -4.55 7.70 -5.52
N TYR A 187 -3.64 6.74 -5.52
CA TYR A 187 -3.68 5.61 -6.44
C TYR A 187 -4.90 4.71 -6.21
N TRP A 188 -5.23 4.39 -4.95
CA TRP A 188 -6.41 3.59 -4.62
C TRP A 188 -7.70 4.30 -5.02
N ILE A 189 -7.77 5.62 -4.88
CA ILE A 189 -8.90 6.41 -5.37
C ILE A 189 -9.00 6.27 -6.89
N ARG A 190 -7.93 6.47 -7.65
CA ARG A 190 -7.93 6.33 -9.11
C ARG A 190 -8.40 4.95 -9.58
N LEU A 191 -7.89 3.89 -8.98
CA LEU A 191 -8.33 2.52 -9.28
C LEU A 191 -9.83 2.32 -9.04
N SER A 192 -10.35 2.93 -7.98
CA SER A 192 -11.74 2.73 -7.54
C SER A 192 -12.77 3.51 -8.38
N LEU A 193 -12.38 4.55 -9.12
CA LEU A 193 -13.34 5.42 -9.80
C LEU A 193 -14.15 4.70 -10.88
N ASN A 194 -13.55 3.75 -11.58
CA ASN A 194 -14.16 3.03 -12.70
C ASN A 194 -14.41 1.55 -12.41
N SER A 195 -14.38 1.15 -11.15
CA SER A 195 -14.47 -0.25 -10.71
C SER A 195 -15.10 -0.35 -9.34
N ASP A 196 -15.49 -1.56 -8.95
CA ASP A 196 -15.83 -1.85 -7.56
C ASP A 196 -14.57 -2.22 -6.75
N VAL A 197 -14.73 -2.34 -5.43
CA VAL A 197 -13.65 -2.63 -4.48
C VAL A 197 -14.10 -3.75 -3.53
N CYS A 198 -13.26 -4.77 -3.35
CA CYS A 198 -13.47 -5.82 -2.36
C CYS A 198 -12.89 -5.40 -1.00
N TYR A 199 -13.60 -5.75 0.06
CA TYR A 199 -13.11 -5.71 1.44
C TYR A 199 -13.26 -7.08 2.10
N LEU A 200 -12.21 -7.52 2.78
CA LEU A 200 -12.18 -8.74 3.60
C LEU A 200 -12.08 -8.40 5.08
N ASP A 201 -12.98 -8.97 5.87
CA ASP A 201 -13.09 -8.67 7.31
C ASP A 201 -12.13 -9.50 8.19
N SER A 202 -11.12 -10.10 7.60
CA SER A 202 -10.04 -10.79 8.30
C SER A 202 -8.79 -9.94 8.33
N ILE A 203 -8.00 -10.04 9.41
CA ILE A 203 -6.72 -9.35 9.53
C ILE A 203 -5.70 -10.16 8.73
N TYR A 204 -5.19 -9.58 7.63
CA TYR A 204 -4.22 -10.24 6.76
C TYR A 204 -2.87 -9.55 6.69
N SER A 205 -2.73 -8.36 7.27
CA SER A 205 -1.45 -7.66 7.31
C SER A 205 -1.15 -7.00 8.65
N TYR A 206 0.13 -6.92 8.98
CA TYR A 206 0.66 -6.09 10.05
C TYR A 206 1.52 -4.99 9.44
N PHE A 207 1.11 -3.77 9.64
CA PHE A 207 1.85 -2.56 9.27
C PHE A 207 2.72 -2.12 10.45
N ARG A 208 4.03 -2.02 10.23
CA ARG A 208 4.98 -1.64 11.28
C ARG A 208 5.21 -0.14 11.32
N VAL A 209 5.09 0.43 12.52
CA VAL A 209 5.46 1.82 12.80
C VAL A 209 6.66 1.83 13.74
N CYS A 210 7.80 2.29 13.26
CA CYS A 210 9.01 2.47 14.04
C CYS A 210 9.56 3.88 13.87
N ASN A 211 10.48 4.30 14.75
CA ASN A 211 11.05 5.63 14.69
C ASN A 211 11.83 5.92 13.40
N GLU A 212 12.31 4.90 12.73
CA GLU A 212 13.09 4.93 11.49
C GLU A 212 12.22 4.85 10.23
N SER A 213 10.88 4.66 10.37
CA SER A 213 9.99 4.56 9.22
C SER A 213 9.91 5.86 8.44
N THR A 214 9.75 5.76 7.11
CA THR A 214 9.55 6.91 6.21
C THR A 214 8.44 7.83 6.70
N THR A 215 7.34 7.25 7.18
CA THR A 215 6.20 7.97 7.75
C THR A 215 6.62 8.86 8.93
N ASN A 216 7.40 8.33 9.88
CA ASN A 216 7.84 9.10 11.04
C ASN A 216 8.88 10.16 10.71
N SER A 217 9.79 9.90 9.75
CA SER A 217 10.77 10.91 9.30
C SER A 217 10.05 12.09 8.64
N LEU A 218 9.01 11.84 7.85
CA LEU A 218 8.21 12.90 7.23
C LEU A 218 7.45 13.76 8.25
N PHE A 219 6.95 13.15 9.34
CA PHE A 219 6.23 13.90 10.38
C PHE A 219 7.11 14.75 11.28
N LYS A 220 8.34 14.32 11.57
CA LYS A 220 9.24 15.04 12.48
C LYS A 220 9.87 16.27 11.83
N ASP A 221 10.31 16.18 10.59
CA ASP A 221 11.23 17.16 10.00
C ASP A 221 10.64 17.95 8.81
N LYS A 222 9.44 17.62 8.32
CA LYS A 222 8.97 18.10 7.01
C LYS A 222 7.50 18.60 7.02
N LYS A 223 7.09 19.37 8.03
CA LYS A 223 5.72 19.91 8.12
C LYS A 223 5.26 20.68 6.88
N GLU A 224 6.14 21.44 6.25
CA GLU A 224 5.80 22.19 5.02
C GLU A 224 5.66 21.24 3.82
N GLN A 225 6.44 20.16 3.76
CA GLN A 225 6.30 19.15 2.72
C GLN A 225 4.98 18.39 2.85
N LEU A 226 4.52 18.07 4.07
CA LEU A 226 3.21 17.46 4.31
C LEU A 226 2.05 18.36 3.91
N LYS A 227 2.18 19.69 4.12
CA LYS A 227 1.16 20.63 3.65
C LYS A 227 1.11 20.71 2.12
N ARG A 228 2.27 20.71 1.46
CA ARG A 228 2.35 20.66 -0.01
C ARG A 228 1.76 19.37 -0.54
N ASP A 229 2.13 18.20 0.02
CA ASP A 229 1.59 16.92 -0.35
C ASP A 229 0.06 16.87 -0.22
N GLU A 230 -0.50 17.40 0.88
CA GLU A 230 -1.96 17.50 1.05
C GLU A 230 -2.61 18.38 -0.03
N PHE A 231 -1.98 19.50 -0.38
CA PHE A 231 -2.46 20.38 -1.44
C PHE A 231 -2.40 19.69 -2.81
N ASP A 232 -1.26 19.06 -3.12
CA ASP A 232 -1.05 18.35 -4.39
C ASP A 232 -1.94 17.13 -4.50
N PHE A 233 -2.18 16.40 -3.39
CA PHE A 233 -3.15 15.31 -3.32
C PHE A 233 -4.57 15.80 -3.65
N VAL A 234 -5.04 16.87 -3.00
CA VAL A 234 -6.38 17.43 -3.28
C VAL A 234 -6.48 17.86 -4.74
N ARG A 235 -5.45 18.52 -5.26
CA ARG A 235 -5.41 18.95 -6.67
C ARG A 235 -5.45 17.76 -7.61
N ALA A 236 -4.67 16.73 -7.35
CA ALA A 236 -4.65 15.50 -8.15
C ALA A 236 -6.05 14.85 -8.18
N ILE A 237 -6.68 14.66 -7.00
CA ILE A 237 -8.03 14.06 -6.94
C ILE A 237 -9.08 14.92 -7.65
N CYS A 238 -9.04 16.25 -7.49
CA CYS A 238 -9.99 17.14 -8.15
C CYS A 238 -9.83 17.18 -9.68
N SER A 239 -8.69 16.79 -10.21
CA SER A 239 -8.44 16.73 -11.67
C SER A 239 -8.81 15.38 -12.29
N LEU A 240 -9.21 14.38 -11.50
CA LEU A 240 -9.56 13.06 -12.01
C LEU A 240 -10.95 13.06 -12.66
N ASP A 241 -11.06 12.45 -13.83
CA ASP A 241 -12.34 12.14 -14.42
C ASP A 241 -13.10 11.09 -13.58
N GLY A 242 -14.42 11.25 -13.50
CA GLY A 242 -15.29 10.30 -12.78
C GLY A 242 -15.49 10.60 -11.28
N ILE A 243 -14.79 11.59 -10.70
CA ILE A 243 -15.06 12.07 -9.34
C ILE A 243 -15.49 13.54 -9.35
N ASN A 244 -16.71 13.82 -8.93
CA ASN A 244 -17.17 15.21 -8.78
C ASN A 244 -17.01 15.65 -7.32
N ILE A 245 -15.92 16.34 -7.01
CA ILE A 245 -15.62 16.87 -5.67
C ILE A 245 -16.33 18.20 -5.47
N SER A 246 -17.30 18.23 -4.59
CA SER A 246 -18.06 19.42 -4.21
C SER A 246 -17.37 20.22 -3.09
N SER A 247 -17.84 21.46 -2.88
CA SER A 247 -17.42 22.27 -1.73
C SER A 247 -17.71 21.59 -0.37
N VAL A 248 -18.76 20.77 -0.31
CA VAL A 248 -19.09 19.95 0.88
C VAL A 248 -18.02 18.88 1.12
N ASP A 249 -17.52 18.23 0.06
CA ASP A 249 -16.44 17.24 0.16
C ASP A 249 -15.16 17.86 0.70
N LEU A 250 -14.79 19.02 0.18
CA LEU A 250 -13.61 19.77 0.63
C LEU A 250 -13.75 20.24 2.09
N THR A 251 -14.93 20.67 2.49
CA THR A 251 -15.21 21.07 3.88
C THR A 251 -15.12 19.87 4.83
N ALA A 252 -15.72 18.73 4.46
CA ALA A 252 -15.66 17.51 5.23
C ALA A 252 -14.19 17.03 5.40
N ARG A 253 -13.37 17.09 4.35
CA ARG A 253 -11.95 16.76 4.42
C ARG A 253 -11.18 17.69 5.37
N LYS A 254 -11.37 19.01 5.26
CA LYS A 254 -10.73 19.98 6.17
C LYS A 254 -11.09 19.71 7.63
N LEU A 255 -12.34 19.41 7.91
CA LEU A 255 -12.81 19.08 9.26
C LEU A 255 -12.16 17.78 9.77
N SER A 256 -12.12 16.74 8.95
CA SER A 256 -11.45 15.47 9.29
C SER A 256 -9.98 15.66 9.63
N LEU A 257 -9.24 16.45 8.83
CA LEU A 257 -7.84 16.79 9.10
C LEU A 257 -7.66 17.54 10.42
N SER A 258 -8.55 18.48 10.70
CA SER A 258 -8.52 19.25 11.96
C SER A 258 -8.74 18.36 13.18
N ILE A 259 -9.72 17.45 13.14
CA ILE A 259 -10.00 16.49 14.20
C ILE A 259 -8.79 15.57 14.44
N ARG A 260 -8.19 15.04 13.37
CA ARG A 260 -7.00 14.17 13.47
C ARG A 260 -5.78 14.89 14.06
N ASN A 261 -5.61 16.17 13.73
CA ASN A 261 -4.51 16.99 14.30
C ASN A 261 -4.74 17.27 15.79
N ILE A 262 -5.98 17.45 16.22
CA ILE A 262 -6.33 17.58 17.65
C ILE A 262 -6.06 16.26 18.37
N ALA A 263 -6.54 15.14 17.84
CA ALA A 263 -6.32 13.81 18.43
C ALA A 263 -4.83 13.49 18.61
N LYS A 264 -3.98 13.81 17.62
CA LYS A 264 -2.51 13.64 17.72
C LYS A 264 -1.81 14.54 18.76
N ARG A 265 -2.47 15.60 19.27
CA ARG A 265 -1.94 16.47 20.33
C ARG A 265 -2.33 16.02 21.73
N ILE A 266 -3.34 15.15 21.84
CA ILE A 266 -3.89 14.67 23.10
C ILE A 266 -3.28 13.31 23.50
N TYR A 267 -2.72 12.58 22.54
CA TYR A 267 -2.02 11.30 22.70
C TYR A 267 -0.55 11.44 22.24
#